data_5330c49c26a004190fc0404e97bc91f8
#
_entry.id   5330c49c26a004190fc0404e97bc91f8
#
_cell.length_a   1.000
_cell.length_b   1.000
_cell.length_c   1.000
_cell.angle_alpha   90.00
_cell.angle_beta   90.00
_cell.angle_gamma   90.00
#
_symmetry.space_group_name_H-M   'P 1'
#
loop_
_entity.id
_entity.type
_entity.pdbx_description
1 polymer ?
#
loop_
_entity_poly.entity_id
_entity_poly.type
_entity_poly.pdbx_seq_one_letter_code
_entity_poly.pdbx_strand_id
1 'polypeptide(L)'
;MQAHWTGQNCLVLVDKGEELLSALKQFAEENQVASAFFYGVGAVDRIKVGVYNESLGNYIYTEYRMHMEISSLTGNIFLHEGRPFVHAHGLFSSSGMSLGGHIAECEISRVCEIHLTKLADIKVSRKGALPLPRLSVG
;
A
#
# COMPACT_ATOMS: atom_id res chain seq x y z
N MET A 1 -11.50 -5.97 -8.13
CA MET A 1 -10.30 -5.26 -8.64
C MET A 1 -10.18 -5.41 -10.16
N GLN A 2 -9.76 -4.35 -10.87
CA GLN A 2 -9.52 -4.32 -12.32
C GLN A 2 -8.13 -3.74 -12.58
N ALA A 3 -7.47 -4.14 -13.66
CA ALA A 3 -6.14 -3.62 -13.99
C ALA A 3 -5.94 -3.49 -15.52
N HIS A 4 -5.26 -2.44 -15.93
CA HIS A 4 -4.93 -2.16 -17.32
C HIS A 4 -3.46 -1.75 -17.48
N TRP A 5 -2.71 -2.54 -18.24
CA TRP A 5 -1.29 -2.32 -18.47
C TRP A 5 -1.00 -1.48 -19.71
N THR A 6 0.00 -0.60 -19.61
CA THR A 6 0.60 0.10 -20.75
C THR A 6 2.12 0.17 -20.54
N GLY A 7 2.84 -0.74 -21.20
CA GLY A 7 4.28 -0.90 -20.96
C GLY A 7 4.59 -1.29 -19.51
N GLN A 8 5.40 -0.51 -18.82
CA GLN A 8 5.74 -0.72 -17.40
C GLN A 8 4.70 -0.14 -16.44
N ASN A 9 3.71 0.58 -16.94
CA ASN A 9 2.71 1.24 -16.12
C ASN A 9 1.41 0.44 -16.09
N CYS A 10 0.72 0.49 -14.98
CA CYS A 10 -0.58 -0.14 -14.80
C CYS A 10 -1.53 0.81 -14.06
N LEU A 11 -2.73 0.97 -14.60
CA LEU A 11 -3.85 1.51 -13.84
C LEU A 11 -4.52 0.35 -13.11
N VAL A 12 -4.59 0.42 -11.79
CA VAL A 12 -5.24 -0.57 -10.94
C VAL A 12 -6.42 0.09 -10.24
N LEU A 13 -7.60 -0.49 -10.37
CA LEU A 13 -8.81 -0.08 -9.67
C LEU A 13 -9.13 -1.11 -8.59
N VAL A 14 -9.06 -0.70 -7.34
CA VAL A 14 -9.48 -1.52 -6.18
C VAL A 14 -10.92 -1.17 -5.87
N ASP A 15 -11.80 -2.16 -5.90
CA ASP A 15 -13.24 -1.96 -5.81
C ASP A 15 -13.71 -1.85 -4.35
N LYS A 16 -14.94 -1.39 -4.18
CA LYS A 16 -15.61 -1.29 -2.89
C LYS A 16 -15.57 -2.62 -2.11
N GLY A 17 -15.23 -2.54 -0.84
CA GLY A 17 -15.17 -3.67 0.10
C GLY A 17 -13.89 -4.49 0.04
N GLU A 18 -13.00 -4.22 -0.92
CA GLU A 18 -11.68 -4.83 -0.95
C GLU A 18 -10.75 -4.19 0.09
N GLU A 19 -9.86 -5.01 0.68
CA GLU A 19 -8.79 -4.52 1.53
C GLU A 19 -7.56 -4.22 0.65
N LEU A 20 -7.12 -2.97 0.65
CA LEU A 20 -6.14 -2.42 -0.27
C LEU A 20 -4.83 -3.20 -0.35
N LEU A 21 -4.22 -3.51 0.82
CA LEU A 21 -2.90 -4.17 0.84
C LEU A 21 -2.99 -5.62 0.35
N SER A 22 -4.04 -6.31 0.74
CA SER A 22 -4.31 -7.69 0.30
C SER A 22 -4.60 -7.75 -1.20
N ALA A 23 -5.40 -6.81 -1.71
CA ALA A 23 -5.70 -6.70 -3.14
C ALA A 23 -4.44 -6.43 -3.96
N LEU A 24 -3.60 -5.48 -3.52
CA LEU A 24 -2.33 -5.18 -4.19
C LEU A 24 -1.32 -6.33 -4.11
N LYS A 25 -1.29 -7.06 -3.00
CA LYS A 25 -0.44 -8.24 -2.86
C LYS A 25 -0.87 -9.34 -3.81
N GLN A 26 -2.15 -9.66 -3.86
CA GLN A 26 -2.71 -10.65 -4.81
C GLN A 26 -2.44 -10.23 -6.26
N PHE A 27 -2.71 -8.96 -6.59
CA PHE A 27 -2.40 -8.40 -7.91
C PHE A 27 -0.92 -8.60 -8.30
N ALA A 28 0.00 -8.33 -7.35
CA ALA A 28 1.42 -8.48 -7.58
C ALA A 28 1.83 -9.94 -7.81
N GLU A 29 1.24 -10.89 -7.09
CA GLU A 29 1.47 -12.33 -7.28
C GLU A 29 0.97 -12.78 -8.66
N GLU A 30 -0.27 -12.45 -9.02
CA GLU A 30 -0.90 -12.84 -10.29
C GLU A 30 -0.19 -12.24 -11.53
N ASN A 31 0.34 -11.01 -11.41
CA ASN A 31 1.00 -10.28 -12.49
C ASN A 31 2.54 -10.32 -12.42
N GLN A 32 3.11 -11.14 -11.54
CA GLN A 32 4.56 -11.29 -11.35
C GLN A 32 5.28 -9.95 -11.15
N VAL A 33 4.69 -9.08 -10.31
CA VAL A 33 5.26 -7.79 -9.95
C VAL A 33 6.23 -7.98 -8.79
N ALA A 34 7.52 -8.09 -9.09
CA ALA A 34 8.58 -8.24 -8.08
C ALA A 34 9.06 -6.90 -7.50
N SER A 35 8.92 -5.82 -8.26
CA SER A 35 9.35 -4.47 -7.87
C SER A 35 8.49 -3.40 -8.56
N ALA A 36 7.92 -2.50 -7.77
CA ALA A 36 7.10 -1.40 -8.27
C ALA A 36 7.02 -0.26 -7.24
N PHE A 37 6.77 0.94 -7.73
CA PHE A 37 6.21 2.04 -6.95
C PHE A 37 4.79 2.33 -7.41
N PHE A 38 3.98 2.87 -6.50
CA PHE A 38 2.62 3.27 -6.81
C PHE A 38 2.18 4.50 -6.02
N TYR A 39 1.20 5.18 -6.56
CA TYR A 39 0.46 6.24 -5.89
C TYR A 39 -1.01 6.18 -6.30
N GLY A 40 -1.89 6.80 -5.52
CA GLY A 40 -3.32 6.76 -5.83
C GLY A 40 -4.17 7.69 -4.99
N VAL A 41 -5.43 7.69 -5.33
CA VAL A 41 -6.52 8.40 -4.64
C VAL A 41 -7.75 7.51 -4.54
N GLY A 42 -8.67 7.82 -3.63
CA GLY A 42 -9.89 7.03 -3.46
C GLY A 42 -10.62 7.40 -2.19
N ALA A 43 -11.45 6.48 -1.70
CA ALA A 43 -12.19 6.65 -0.46
C ALA A 43 -12.26 5.35 0.33
N VAL A 44 -12.33 5.47 1.66
CA VAL A 44 -12.28 4.37 2.62
C VAL A 44 -13.41 4.47 3.64
N ASP A 45 -13.80 3.34 4.23
CA ASP A 45 -14.72 3.29 5.38
C ASP A 45 -14.02 2.78 6.65
N ARG A 46 -12.87 2.11 6.52
CA ARG A 46 -12.07 1.63 7.64
C ARG A 46 -10.59 1.71 7.31
N ILE A 47 -9.82 2.27 8.21
CA ILE A 47 -8.36 2.28 8.14
C ILE A 47 -7.76 1.91 9.49
N LYS A 48 -6.58 1.30 9.44
CA LYS A 48 -5.68 1.12 10.57
C LYS A 48 -4.31 1.64 10.17
N VAL A 49 -3.93 2.74 10.78
CA VAL A 49 -2.68 3.45 10.48
C VAL A 49 -1.83 3.61 11.72
N GLY A 50 -0.53 3.69 11.54
CA GLY A 50 0.40 3.78 12.66
C GLY A 50 1.66 4.56 12.37
N VAL A 51 2.34 4.85 13.46
CA VAL A 51 3.67 5.48 13.49
C VAL A 51 4.62 4.54 14.22
N TYR A 52 5.81 4.37 13.68
CA TYR A 52 6.84 3.56 14.35
C TYR A 52 7.32 4.24 15.63
N ASN A 53 7.33 3.48 16.72
CA ASN A 53 7.84 3.92 18.00
C ASN A 53 9.20 3.26 18.26
N GLU A 54 10.26 4.06 18.25
CA GLU A 54 11.64 3.59 18.42
C GLU A 54 11.86 2.90 19.77
N SER A 55 11.25 3.41 20.85
CA SER A 55 11.41 2.86 22.20
C SER A 55 10.77 1.48 22.35
N LEU A 56 9.71 1.22 21.61
CA LEU A 56 9.00 -0.06 21.63
C LEU A 56 9.49 -1.01 20.52
N GLY A 57 10.27 -0.52 19.57
CA GLY A 57 10.70 -1.29 18.40
C GLY A 57 9.54 -1.78 17.52
N ASN A 58 8.40 -1.08 17.54
CA ASN A 58 7.18 -1.50 16.84
C ASN A 58 6.29 -0.31 16.47
N TYR A 59 5.28 -0.55 15.61
CA TYR A 59 4.27 0.45 15.29
C TYR A 59 3.22 0.57 16.39
N ILE A 60 2.81 1.81 16.66
CA ILE A 60 1.59 2.10 17.41
C ILE A 60 0.50 2.41 16.40
N TYR A 61 -0.53 1.58 16.37
CA TYR A 61 -1.65 1.69 15.43
C TYR A 61 -2.89 2.27 16.08
N THR A 62 -3.64 3.04 15.28
CA THR A 62 -5.00 3.48 15.61
C THR A 62 -5.93 3.07 14.47
N GLU A 63 -7.08 2.53 14.81
CA GLU A 63 -8.14 2.16 13.87
C GLU A 63 -9.22 3.23 13.85
N TYR A 64 -9.67 3.57 12.64
CA TYR A 64 -10.77 4.50 12.38
C TYR A 64 -11.80 3.80 11.50
N ARG A 65 -13.08 3.86 11.93
CA ARG A 65 -14.24 3.32 11.21
C ARG A 65 -15.13 4.49 10.84
N MET A 66 -14.83 5.12 9.73
CA MET A 66 -15.58 6.25 9.22
C MET A 66 -15.22 6.50 7.76
N HIS A 67 -16.12 7.11 7.03
CA HIS A 67 -15.87 7.50 5.65
C HIS A 67 -14.81 8.61 5.57
N MET A 68 -13.76 8.39 4.78
CA MET A 68 -12.67 9.33 4.56
C MET A 68 -12.21 9.26 3.10
N GLU A 69 -11.76 10.40 2.59
CA GLU A 69 -11.05 10.45 1.30
C GLU A 69 -9.59 10.04 1.49
N ILE A 70 -9.05 9.27 0.55
CA ILE A 70 -7.61 9.06 0.40
C ILE A 70 -7.06 10.28 -0.34
N SER A 71 -6.61 11.29 0.41
CA SER A 71 -6.06 12.53 -0.16
C SER A 71 -4.68 12.32 -0.77
N SER A 72 -3.95 11.30 -0.30
CA SER A 72 -2.68 10.84 -0.87
C SER A 72 -2.43 9.40 -0.45
N LEU A 73 -2.07 8.57 -1.40
CA LEU A 73 -1.56 7.21 -1.20
C LEU A 73 -0.26 7.08 -1.93
N THR A 74 0.77 6.61 -1.25
CA THR A 74 2.06 6.27 -1.87
C THR A 74 2.58 4.96 -1.30
N GLY A 75 3.24 4.19 -2.14
CA GLY A 75 3.81 2.94 -1.66
C GLY A 75 4.73 2.27 -2.67
N ASN A 76 5.18 1.10 -2.27
CA ASN A 76 6.00 0.26 -3.11
C ASN A 76 5.71 -1.22 -2.86
N ILE A 77 6.05 -2.03 -3.84
CA ILE A 77 6.00 -3.49 -3.79
C ILE A 77 7.42 -3.98 -4.05
N PHE A 78 7.97 -4.75 -3.13
CA PHE A 78 9.22 -5.48 -3.31
C PHE A 78 9.11 -6.87 -2.69
N LEU A 79 9.93 -7.80 -3.12
CA LEU A 79 9.92 -9.15 -2.54
C LEU A 79 10.53 -9.15 -1.13
N HIS A 80 9.85 -9.80 -0.22
CA HIS A 80 10.33 -10.21 1.09
C HIS A 80 10.19 -11.73 1.20
N GLU A 81 11.29 -12.44 1.42
CA GLU A 81 11.30 -13.91 1.44
C GLU A 81 10.66 -14.55 0.19
N GLY A 82 10.90 -13.94 -0.98
CA GLY A 82 10.40 -14.41 -2.26
C GLY A 82 8.92 -14.11 -2.57
N ARG A 83 8.22 -13.39 -1.70
CA ARG A 83 6.80 -13.01 -1.89
C ARG A 83 6.63 -11.49 -1.94
N PRO A 84 5.66 -10.98 -2.70
CA PRO A 84 5.35 -9.55 -2.71
C PRO A 84 5.02 -9.04 -1.32
N PHE A 85 5.71 -7.98 -0.93
CA PHE A 85 5.46 -7.21 0.28
C PHE A 85 5.05 -5.81 -0.11
N VAL A 86 3.84 -5.43 0.25
CA VAL A 86 3.29 -4.09 -0.02
C VAL A 86 3.59 -3.19 1.17
N HIS A 87 4.27 -2.08 0.92
CA HIS A 87 4.52 -1.04 1.91
C HIS A 87 3.86 0.24 1.44
N ALA A 88 2.94 0.76 2.22
CA ALA A 88 2.16 1.94 1.87
C ALA A 88 2.01 2.90 3.04
N HIS A 89 2.03 4.19 2.69
CA HIS A 89 1.61 5.28 3.56
C HIS A 89 0.45 6.03 2.92
N GLY A 90 -0.43 6.56 3.73
CA GLY A 90 -1.58 7.33 3.28
C GLY A 90 -1.85 8.55 4.14
N LEU A 91 -2.44 9.57 3.50
CA LEU A 91 -3.09 10.69 4.15
C LEU A 91 -4.59 10.56 3.88
N PHE A 92 -5.35 10.55 4.94
CA PHE A 92 -6.81 10.40 4.91
C PHE A 92 -7.47 11.65 5.48
N SER A 93 -8.53 12.11 4.84
CA SER A 93 -9.21 13.34 5.21
C SER A 93 -10.73 13.14 5.27
N SER A 94 -11.34 13.76 6.28
CA SER A 94 -12.77 13.91 6.43
C SER A 94 -13.06 15.34 6.85
N SER A 95 -14.34 15.72 7.01
CA SER A 95 -14.70 17.08 7.43
C SER A 95 -14.05 17.45 8.76
N GLY A 96 -13.13 18.42 8.72
CA GLY A 96 -12.43 18.95 9.90
C GLY A 96 -11.32 18.07 10.47
N MET A 97 -10.96 16.95 9.80
CA MET A 97 -9.90 16.04 10.27
C MET A 97 -9.03 15.55 9.12
N SER A 98 -7.73 15.49 9.36
CA SER A 98 -6.77 14.79 8.52
C SER A 98 -5.83 13.97 9.39
N LEU A 99 -5.51 12.77 8.95
CA LEU A 99 -4.56 11.87 9.61
C LEU A 99 -3.85 10.99 8.59
N GLY A 100 -2.71 10.48 8.95
CA GLY A 100 -1.95 9.61 8.06
C GLY A 100 -0.88 8.81 8.78
N GLY A 101 -0.21 7.96 8.02
CA GLY A 101 0.87 7.12 8.54
C GLY A 101 1.06 5.85 7.72
N HIS A 102 1.78 4.92 8.31
CA HIS A 102 1.95 3.57 7.79
C HIS A 102 0.62 2.82 7.80
N ILE A 103 0.20 2.33 6.65
CA ILE A 103 -1.07 1.60 6.50
C ILE A 103 -0.87 0.15 6.92
N ALA A 104 -1.65 -0.31 7.91
CA ALA A 104 -1.77 -1.73 8.25
C ALA A 104 -3.01 -2.37 7.63
N GLU A 105 -4.11 -1.63 7.55
CA GLU A 105 -5.37 -2.05 6.93
C GLU A 105 -6.08 -0.85 6.32
N CYS A 106 -6.72 -1.06 5.17
CA CYS A 106 -7.39 0.02 4.43
C CYS A 106 -8.53 -0.58 3.58
N GLU A 107 -9.77 -0.48 4.06
CA GLU A 107 -10.97 -1.00 3.38
C GLU A 107 -11.59 0.08 2.49
N ILE A 108 -11.71 -0.22 1.20
CA ILE A 108 -12.17 0.72 0.18
C ILE A 108 -13.70 0.87 0.25
N SER A 109 -14.18 2.12 0.34
CA SER A 109 -15.61 2.42 0.42
C SER A 109 -16.29 2.59 -0.94
N ARG A 110 -15.56 3.02 -1.97
CA ARG A 110 -16.05 3.19 -3.35
C ARG A 110 -15.09 2.58 -4.36
N VAL A 111 -13.99 3.27 -4.60
CA VAL A 111 -12.91 2.85 -5.50
C VAL A 111 -11.61 3.46 -4.98
N CYS A 112 -10.50 2.78 -5.23
CA CYS A 112 -9.17 3.37 -5.15
C CYS A 112 -8.49 3.24 -6.51
N GLU A 113 -8.12 4.37 -7.08
CA GLU A 113 -7.48 4.50 -8.39
C GLU A 113 -5.98 4.61 -8.18
N ILE A 114 -5.23 3.62 -8.67
CA ILE A 114 -3.79 3.50 -8.42
C ILE A 114 -3.03 3.50 -9.73
N HIS A 115 -2.06 4.38 -9.86
CA HIS A 115 -1.02 4.28 -10.87
C HIS A 115 0.17 3.51 -10.28
N LEU A 116 0.53 2.41 -10.92
CA LEU A 116 1.65 1.57 -10.55
C LEU A 116 2.68 1.54 -11.69
N THR A 117 3.96 1.70 -11.36
CA THR A 117 5.06 1.55 -12.32
C THR A 117 5.97 0.41 -11.89
N LYS A 118 6.08 -0.63 -12.74
CA LYS A 118 7.09 -1.69 -12.57
C LYS A 118 8.49 -1.13 -12.78
N LEU A 119 9.41 -1.56 -11.92
CA LEU A 119 10.83 -1.32 -12.10
C LEU A 119 11.44 -2.54 -12.80
N ALA A 120 11.83 -2.37 -14.05
CA ALA A 120 12.55 -3.40 -14.79
C ALA A 120 14.01 -3.49 -14.33
N ASP A 121 14.57 -4.70 -14.39
CA ASP A 121 16.02 -4.98 -14.23
C ASP A 121 16.64 -4.48 -12.90
N ILE A 122 15.83 -4.26 -11.88
CA ILE A 122 16.31 -3.85 -10.56
C ILE A 122 16.41 -5.08 -9.64
N LYS A 123 17.59 -5.28 -9.05
CA LYS A 123 17.82 -6.32 -8.03
C LYS A 123 17.64 -5.71 -6.64
N VAL A 124 16.40 -5.55 -6.22
CA VAL A 124 16.04 -5.03 -4.91
C VAL A 124 15.08 -5.99 -4.22
N SER A 125 15.33 -6.25 -2.96
CA SER A 125 14.41 -7.03 -2.12
C SER A 125 14.38 -6.46 -0.71
N ARG A 126 13.42 -6.88 0.10
CA ARG A 126 13.40 -6.56 1.52
C ARG A 126 14.09 -7.65 2.31
N LYS A 127 14.94 -7.25 3.27
CA LYS A 127 15.67 -8.15 4.18
C LYS A 127 15.43 -7.74 5.63
N GLY A 128 15.51 -8.71 6.53
CA GLY A 128 15.32 -8.52 7.97
C GLY A 128 13.91 -8.90 8.42
N ALA A 129 13.73 -8.91 9.73
CA ALA A 129 12.48 -9.31 10.36
C ALA A 129 11.42 -8.20 10.29
N LEU A 130 10.15 -8.61 10.33
CA LEU A 130 9.05 -7.70 10.57
C LEU A 130 9.19 -7.04 11.96
N PRO A 131 8.65 -5.83 12.18
CA PRO A 131 7.77 -5.10 11.27
C PRO A 131 8.47 -4.20 10.25
N LEU A 132 9.81 -4.10 10.24
CA LEU A 132 10.58 -3.17 9.42
C LEU A 132 11.63 -3.85 8.53
N PRO A 133 11.24 -4.72 7.59
CA PRO A 133 12.19 -5.27 6.63
C PRO A 133 12.70 -4.15 5.72
N ARG A 134 14.02 -3.96 5.70
CA ARG A 134 14.68 -2.87 4.96
C ARG A 134 14.90 -3.26 3.50
N LEU A 135 14.83 -2.29 2.59
CA LEU A 135 15.27 -2.49 1.21
C LEU A 135 16.77 -2.75 1.18
N SER A 136 17.14 -3.74 0.38
CA SER A 136 18.54 -4.10 0.09
C SER A 136 18.71 -4.13 -1.42
N VAL A 137 19.63 -3.32 -1.91
CA VAL A 137 20.09 -3.34 -3.30
C VAL A 137 21.17 -4.41 -3.40
N GLY A 138 20.94 -5.39 -4.25
CA GLY A 138 21.81 -6.55 -4.44
C GLY A 138 22.80 -6.39 -5.54
#